data_073227bf02e74831bbd933c1392bce09
#
_entry.id   073227bf02e74831bbd933c1392bce09
#
_cell.length_a   1.000
_cell.length_b   1.000
_cell.length_c   1.000
_cell.angle_alpha   90.00
_cell.angle_beta   90.00
_cell.angle_gamma   90.00
#
_symmetry.space_group_name_H-M   'P 1'
#
loop_
_entity.id
_entity.type
_entity.pdbx_description
1 polymer ?
#
loop_
_entity_poly.entity_id
_entity_poly.type
_entity_poly.pdbx_seq_one_letter_code
_entity_poly.pdbx_strand_id
1 'polypeptide(L)'
;MPESSEPAPEIYRLPWPEQFRALADLAQDSRLKSFYQTGCIPADTPMAEAPLVAMDFETTGLDADEHAIVSIGLVPFTMDGIPLGQARHWIVRPRLPLHKTSITIHGITHSDIEKAPDIEEILEDLLDSLAGRIPVVHYRDIERRFLDVALRNRIGQGIRFPLLDTMAIEAHLNPDRRPSRWQRLMGKKPVSIRLADSRLRYHLPHYAGHNALIDAIATAELLQAQIRHHF
;
A
#
# COMPACT_ATOMS: atom_id res chain seq x y z
N MET A 1 -5.72 13.19 -23.37
CA MET A 1 -4.42 12.91 -23.99
C MET A 1 -4.21 11.41 -23.94
N PRO A 2 -3.95 10.70 -25.05
CA PRO A 2 -3.66 9.26 -24.98
C PRO A 2 -2.31 9.09 -24.30
N GLU A 3 -2.29 8.20 -23.29
CA GLU A 3 -1.05 7.72 -22.67
C GLU A 3 -0.13 7.18 -23.77
N SER A 4 1.06 7.75 -23.89
CA SER A 4 2.12 7.18 -24.70
C SER A 4 2.52 5.86 -24.04
N SER A 5 2.00 4.75 -24.57
CA SER A 5 2.37 3.40 -24.14
C SER A 5 3.78 3.07 -24.65
N GLU A 6 4.82 3.67 -24.04
CA GLU A 6 6.13 3.08 -24.17
C GLU A 6 6.09 1.67 -23.55
N PRO A 7 6.57 0.65 -24.24
CA PRO A 7 6.60 -0.70 -23.69
C PRO A 7 7.42 -0.68 -22.39
N ALA A 8 6.86 -1.22 -21.32
CA ALA A 8 7.56 -1.30 -20.04
C ALA A 8 8.96 -1.93 -20.26
N PRO A 9 10.02 -1.38 -19.66
CA PRO A 9 11.37 -1.91 -19.78
C PRO A 9 11.40 -3.43 -19.57
N GLU A 10 12.23 -4.17 -20.31
CA GLU A 10 12.30 -5.64 -20.23
C GLU A 10 12.49 -6.16 -18.81
N ILE A 11 13.25 -5.42 -17.99
CA ILE A 11 13.46 -5.73 -16.58
C ILE A 11 12.12 -5.92 -15.80
N TYR A 12 11.04 -5.24 -16.18
CA TYR A 12 9.76 -5.32 -15.49
C TYR A 12 8.95 -6.58 -15.85
N ARG A 13 9.44 -7.39 -16.79
CA ARG A 13 8.87 -8.69 -17.16
C ARG A 13 9.54 -9.86 -16.46
N LEU A 14 10.68 -9.62 -15.82
CA LEU A 14 11.41 -10.64 -15.07
C LEU A 14 10.64 -11.05 -13.79
N PRO A 15 10.87 -12.24 -13.23
CA PRO A 15 10.45 -12.59 -11.89
C PRO A 15 11.02 -11.59 -10.85
N TRP A 16 10.28 -11.36 -9.77
CA TRP A 16 10.65 -10.34 -8.78
C TRP A 16 12.08 -10.47 -8.22
N PRO A 17 12.60 -11.67 -7.89
CA PRO A 17 13.98 -11.77 -7.43
C PRO A 17 15.01 -11.29 -8.46
N GLU A 18 14.73 -11.47 -9.75
CA GLU A 18 15.59 -11.00 -10.84
C GLU A 18 15.42 -9.49 -11.06
N GLN A 19 14.17 -8.98 -10.93
CA GLN A 19 13.94 -7.53 -10.96
C GLN A 19 14.72 -6.84 -9.84
N PHE A 20 14.68 -7.35 -8.61
CA PHE A 20 15.40 -6.77 -7.47
C PHE A 20 16.90 -6.72 -7.71
N ARG A 21 17.52 -7.79 -8.24
CA ARG A 21 18.94 -7.78 -8.60
C ARG A 21 19.27 -6.69 -9.62
N ALA A 22 18.51 -6.63 -10.70
CA ALA A 22 18.73 -5.64 -11.75
C ALA A 22 18.46 -4.19 -11.27
N LEU A 23 17.44 -3.99 -10.40
CA LEU A 23 17.13 -2.70 -9.81
C LEU A 23 18.20 -2.26 -8.80
N ALA A 24 18.84 -3.20 -8.07
CA ALA A 24 19.98 -2.91 -7.20
C ALA A 24 21.19 -2.38 -7.98
N ASP A 25 21.44 -2.93 -9.18
CA ASP A 25 22.54 -2.48 -10.05
C ASP A 25 22.27 -1.08 -10.65
N LEU A 26 21.00 -0.74 -10.88
CA LEU A 26 20.57 0.54 -11.45
C LEU A 26 20.37 1.65 -10.39
N ALA A 27 20.22 1.27 -9.11
CA ALA A 27 19.96 2.22 -8.05
C ALA A 27 21.14 3.14 -7.78
N GLN A 28 20.91 4.46 -7.81
CA GLN A 28 21.91 5.51 -7.53
C GLN A 28 21.85 5.93 -6.05
N ASP A 29 20.64 5.98 -5.45
CA ASP A 29 20.48 6.23 -4.03
C ASP A 29 20.89 4.97 -3.24
N SER A 30 21.78 5.15 -2.26
CA SER A 30 22.35 4.03 -1.48
C SER A 30 21.30 3.30 -0.65
N ARG A 31 20.29 3.99 -0.14
CA ARG A 31 19.17 3.43 0.63
C ARG A 31 18.31 2.52 -0.25
N LEU A 32 17.99 3.00 -1.45
CA LEU A 32 17.22 2.23 -2.44
C LEU A 32 18.01 1.02 -2.93
N LYS A 33 19.31 1.18 -3.13
CA LYS A 33 20.23 0.08 -3.48
C LYS A 33 20.24 -0.99 -2.38
N SER A 34 20.39 -0.59 -1.12
CA SER A 34 20.37 -1.48 0.04
C SER A 34 19.05 -2.25 0.13
N PHE A 35 17.91 -1.56 -0.05
CA PHE A 35 16.58 -2.18 -0.11
C PHE A 35 16.51 -3.30 -1.16
N TYR A 36 16.94 -3.04 -2.39
CA TYR A 36 16.92 -4.05 -3.43
C TYR A 36 17.94 -5.20 -3.19
N GLN A 37 19.11 -4.90 -2.60
CA GLN A 37 20.11 -5.91 -2.25
C GLN A 37 19.64 -6.90 -1.16
N THR A 38 18.70 -6.50 -0.31
CA THR A 38 18.07 -7.42 0.65
C THR A 38 17.35 -8.56 -0.06
N GLY A 39 16.96 -8.34 -1.32
CA GLY A 39 16.28 -9.34 -2.14
C GLY A 39 14.78 -9.37 -1.93
N CYS A 40 14.14 -10.24 -2.69
CA CYS A 40 12.70 -10.44 -2.67
C CYS A 40 12.40 -11.88 -2.28
N ILE A 41 11.34 -12.06 -1.52
CA ILE A 41 10.85 -13.38 -1.09
C ILE A 41 10.45 -14.19 -2.33
N PRO A 42 10.82 -15.47 -2.43
CA PRO A 42 10.42 -16.35 -3.51
C PRO A 42 8.89 -16.46 -3.62
N ALA A 43 8.39 -16.55 -4.85
CA ALA A 43 6.94 -16.57 -5.10
C ALA A 43 6.23 -17.85 -4.60
N ASP A 44 6.98 -18.89 -4.37
CA ASP A 44 6.53 -20.20 -3.85
C ASP A 44 6.63 -20.32 -2.32
N THR A 45 7.04 -19.25 -1.62
CA THR A 45 7.06 -19.22 -0.16
C THR A 45 5.64 -19.40 0.38
N PRO A 46 5.39 -20.40 1.27
CA PRO A 46 4.08 -20.57 1.86
C PRO A 46 3.63 -19.32 2.62
N MET A 47 2.36 -18.97 2.52
CA MET A 47 1.81 -17.77 3.16
C MET A 47 2.02 -17.76 4.69
N ALA A 48 2.03 -18.94 5.32
CA ALA A 48 2.28 -19.07 6.76
C ALA A 48 3.72 -18.69 7.17
N GLU A 49 4.67 -18.78 6.24
CA GLU A 49 6.09 -18.50 6.47
C GLU A 49 6.49 -17.12 5.92
N ALA A 50 5.63 -16.50 5.11
CA ALA A 50 5.94 -15.24 4.46
C ALA A 50 6.01 -14.10 5.49
N PRO A 51 7.13 -13.37 5.57
CA PRO A 51 7.19 -12.14 6.35
C PRO A 51 6.39 -11.04 5.64
N LEU A 52 5.31 -10.61 6.27
CA LEU A 52 4.38 -9.63 5.74
C LEU A 52 4.52 -8.29 6.46
N VAL A 53 4.18 -7.20 5.78
CA VAL A 53 4.02 -5.87 6.37
C VAL A 53 2.79 -5.20 5.76
N ALA A 54 1.77 -4.93 6.57
CA ALA A 54 0.64 -4.15 6.08
C ALA A 54 1.02 -2.68 6.01
N MET A 55 0.58 -2.01 4.96
CA MET A 55 0.91 -0.62 4.65
C MET A 55 -0.33 0.11 4.17
N ASP A 56 -0.50 1.34 4.65
CA ASP A 56 -1.55 2.24 4.21
C ASP A 56 -1.05 3.69 4.23
N PHE A 57 -1.57 4.52 3.31
CA PHE A 57 -1.21 5.93 3.19
C PHE A 57 -2.43 6.83 3.30
N GLU A 58 -2.30 7.92 4.06
CA GLU A 58 -3.17 9.07 3.89
C GLU A 58 -2.53 10.05 2.91
N THR A 59 -3.34 10.55 2.01
CA THR A 59 -2.90 11.42 0.92
C THR A 59 -3.77 12.68 0.82
N THR A 60 -3.27 13.70 0.17
CA THR A 60 -4.04 14.94 -0.07
C THR A 60 -5.12 14.80 -1.15
N GLY A 61 -5.16 13.66 -1.85
CA GLY A 61 -6.14 13.31 -2.89
C GLY A 61 -5.76 12.01 -3.58
N LEU A 62 -6.37 11.68 -4.70
CA LEU A 62 -6.29 10.37 -5.33
C LEU A 62 -5.29 10.28 -6.50
N ASP A 63 -4.83 11.39 -7.02
CA ASP A 63 -3.89 11.44 -8.15
C ASP A 63 -2.47 11.74 -7.63
N ALA A 64 -1.56 10.78 -7.75
CA ALA A 64 -0.19 10.92 -7.26
C ALA A 64 0.64 11.99 -7.99
N ASP A 65 0.24 12.41 -9.18
CA ASP A 65 0.91 13.48 -9.93
C ASP A 65 0.52 14.87 -9.42
N GLU A 66 -0.68 15.00 -8.80
CA GLU A 66 -1.24 16.26 -8.28
C GLU A 66 -1.26 16.31 -6.73
N HIS A 67 -1.15 15.18 -6.07
CA HIS A 67 -1.32 15.04 -4.64
C HIS A 67 -0.11 14.35 -3.99
N ALA A 68 -0.04 14.41 -2.67
CA ALA A 68 1.10 13.91 -1.91
C ALA A 68 0.68 13.07 -0.71
N ILE A 69 1.59 12.20 -0.24
CA ILE A 69 1.46 11.46 1.01
C ILE A 69 1.58 12.45 2.18
N VAL A 70 0.72 12.29 3.19
CA VAL A 70 0.73 13.05 4.44
C VAL A 70 0.90 12.17 5.67
N SER A 71 0.61 10.87 5.54
CA SER A 71 0.80 9.90 6.62
C SER A 71 1.09 8.52 6.04
N ILE A 72 1.93 7.75 6.73
CA ILE A 72 2.32 6.38 6.39
C ILE A 72 2.15 5.52 7.63
N GLY A 73 1.35 4.47 7.53
CA GLY A 73 1.20 3.44 8.54
C GLY A 73 1.79 2.12 8.07
N LEU A 74 2.64 1.50 8.90
CA LEU A 74 3.20 0.17 8.67
C LEU A 74 3.03 -0.70 9.91
N VAL A 75 2.64 -1.96 9.70
CA VAL A 75 2.66 -2.96 10.76
C VAL A 75 3.16 -4.30 10.21
N PRO A 76 4.33 -4.79 10.66
CA PRO A 76 4.77 -6.15 10.37
C PRO A 76 3.78 -7.15 10.97
N PHE A 77 3.53 -8.24 10.27
CA PHE A 77 2.65 -9.28 10.76
C PHE A 77 2.93 -10.65 10.12
N THR A 78 2.36 -11.68 10.69
CA THR A 78 2.33 -13.05 10.14
C THR A 78 0.89 -13.55 10.10
N MET A 79 0.67 -14.73 9.58
CA MET A 79 -0.67 -15.34 9.63
C MET A 79 -1.11 -15.68 11.07
N ASP A 80 -0.19 -15.73 12.04
CA ASP A 80 -0.48 -16.06 13.44
C ASP A 80 -0.71 -14.85 14.34
N GLY A 81 -0.19 -13.66 13.95
CA GLY A 81 -0.34 -12.49 14.80
C GLY A 81 0.17 -11.19 14.22
N ILE A 82 -0.24 -10.08 14.86
CA ILE A 82 0.12 -8.72 14.50
C ILE A 82 0.83 -8.07 15.70
N PRO A 83 2.17 -8.04 15.73
CA PRO A 83 2.94 -7.48 16.85
C PRO A 83 2.89 -5.95 16.82
N LEU A 84 1.86 -5.35 17.41
CA LEU A 84 1.62 -3.89 17.39
C LEU A 84 2.81 -3.07 17.93
N GLY A 85 3.64 -3.63 18.81
CA GLY A 85 4.84 -2.96 19.30
C GLY A 85 5.91 -2.70 18.21
N GLN A 86 5.79 -3.33 17.05
CA GLN A 86 6.66 -3.13 15.89
C GLN A 86 6.04 -2.20 14.84
N ALA A 87 4.84 -1.72 15.08
CA ALA A 87 4.17 -0.79 14.17
C ALA A 87 4.95 0.53 14.06
N ARG A 88 4.86 1.14 12.89
CA ARG A 88 5.46 2.44 12.58
C ARG A 88 4.39 3.37 12.03
N HIS A 89 4.45 4.62 12.42
CA HIS A 89 3.55 5.65 11.91
C HIS A 89 4.33 6.94 11.75
N TRP A 90 4.30 7.51 10.55
CA TRP A 90 4.91 8.79 10.24
C TRP A 90 3.86 9.74 9.70
N ILE A 91 3.84 10.96 10.22
CA ILE A 91 3.27 12.10 9.51
C ILE A 91 4.41 12.69 8.68
N VAL A 92 4.17 12.98 7.41
CA VAL A 92 5.18 13.52 6.51
C VAL A 92 4.71 14.84 5.91
N ARG A 93 5.66 15.74 5.68
CA ARG A 93 5.40 17.06 5.11
C ARG A 93 5.34 16.97 3.58
N PRO A 94 4.15 17.18 2.97
CA PRO A 94 4.05 17.26 1.53
C PRO A 94 4.67 18.57 1.02
N ARG A 95 5.22 18.57 -0.19
CA ARG A 95 5.67 19.80 -0.86
C ARG A 95 4.53 20.57 -1.53
N LEU A 96 3.37 19.95 -1.67
CA LEU A 96 2.17 20.54 -2.23
C LEU A 96 1.27 21.12 -1.13
N PRO A 97 0.56 22.22 -1.38
CA PRO A 97 -0.36 22.79 -0.41
C PRO A 97 -1.47 21.80 -0.03
N LEU A 98 -1.83 21.77 1.25
CA LEU A 98 -2.98 21.01 1.72
C LEU A 98 -4.29 21.69 1.29
N HIS A 99 -5.21 20.92 0.74
CA HIS A 99 -6.58 21.35 0.55
C HIS A 99 -7.40 21.15 1.84
N LYS A 100 -8.32 22.07 2.16
CA LYS A 100 -9.17 22.00 3.36
C LYS A 100 -9.98 20.69 3.46
N THR A 101 -10.38 20.12 2.32
CA THR A 101 -11.10 18.84 2.26
C THR A 101 -10.28 17.65 2.74
N SER A 102 -8.97 17.64 2.51
CA SER A 102 -8.06 16.59 2.95
C SER A 102 -7.99 16.53 4.48
N ILE A 103 -7.84 17.67 5.15
CA ILE A 103 -7.80 17.76 6.63
C ILE A 103 -9.08 17.19 7.27
N THR A 104 -10.22 17.37 6.64
CA THR A 104 -11.52 16.88 7.16
C THR A 104 -11.61 15.35 7.12
N ILE A 105 -10.88 14.70 6.20
CA ILE A 105 -10.95 13.24 6.00
C ILE A 105 -10.04 12.50 6.98
N HIS A 106 -8.75 12.87 7.09
CA HIS A 106 -7.76 12.12 7.88
C HIS A 106 -7.39 12.79 9.21
N GLY A 107 -7.96 13.97 9.53
CA GLY A 107 -7.76 14.66 10.81
C GLY A 107 -6.35 15.23 11.05
N ILE A 108 -5.42 15.11 10.11
CA ILE A 108 -4.06 15.67 10.22
C ILE A 108 -4.13 17.17 9.95
N THR A 109 -3.68 17.97 10.89
CA THR A 109 -3.78 19.43 10.82
C THR A 109 -2.58 20.06 10.11
N HIS A 110 -2.71 21.32 9.68
CA HIS A 110 -1.58 22.08 9.15
C HIS A 110 -0.41 22.12 10.16
N SER A 111 -0.70 22.28 11.45
CA SER A 111 0.33 22.32 12.50
C SER A 111 1.11 21.01 12.64
N ASP A 112 0.45 19.87 12.41
CA ASP A 112 1.11 18.56 12.44
C ASP A 112 2.07 18.43 11.27
N ILE A 113 1.66 18.88 10.10
CA ILE A 113 2.45 18.82 8.87
C ILE A 113 3.63 19.79 8.85
N GLU A 114 3.45 21.02 9.39
CA GLU A 114 4.55 21.99 9.46
C GLU A 114 5.75 21.47 10.24
N LYS A 115 5.52 20.64 11.25
CA LYS A 115 6.56 20.04 12.11
C LYS A 115 7.03 18.68 11.63
N ALA A 116 6.35 18.10 10.64
CA ALA A 116 6.66 16.78 10.13
C ALA A 116 7.92 16.77 9.26
N PRO A 117 8.70 15.68 9.27
CA PRO A 117 9.82 15.48 8.37
C PRO A 117 9.36 15.39 6.91
N ASP A 118 10.25 15.68 5.97
CA ASP A 118 10.06 15.28 4.57
C ASP A 118 10.18 13.74 4.46
N ILE A 119 9.49 13.13 3.49
CA ILE A 119 9.58 11.68 3.27
C ILE A 119 11.01 11.20 3.04
N GLU A 120 11.88 12.05 2.51
CA GLU A 120 13.28 11.75 2.30
C GLU A 120 14.04 11.55 3.63
N GLU A 121 13.65 12.28 4.68
CA GLU A 121 14.27 12.18 6.02
C GLU A 121 13.93 10.86 6.71
N ILE A 122 12.77 10.27 6.41
CA ILE A 122 12.33 8.96 6.95
C ILE A 122 12.60 7.79 6.00
N LEU A 123 13.18 8.06 4.83
CA LEU A 123 13.25 7.07 3.75
C LEU A 123 14.03 5.81 4.14
N GLU A 124 15.12 5.93 4.89
CA GLU A 124 15.90 4.79 5.37
C GLU A 124 15.05 3.89 6.27
N ASP A 125 14.43 4.45 7.29
CA ASP A 125 13.55 3.71 8.21
C ASP A 125 12.36 3.06 7.49
N LEU A 126 11.79 3.76 6.49
CA LEU A 126 10.69 3.26 5.67
C LEU A 126 11.14 2.05 4.84
N LEU A 127 12.26 2.16 4.13
CA LEU A 127 12.78 1.08 3.29
C LEU A 127 13.22 -0.13 4.13
N ASP A 128 13.85 0.08 5.28
CA ASP A 128 14.23 -0.99 6.22
C ASP A 128 12.99 -1.72 6.77
N SER A 129 11.90 -0.99 6.98
CA SER A 129 10.64 -1.59 7.41
C SER A 129 10.00 -2.46 6.33
N LEU A 130 10.26 -2.19 5.05
CA LEU A 130 9.76 -2.95 3.89
C LEU A 130 10.73 -4.06 3.45
N ALA A 131 12.03 -3.90 3.72
CA ALA A 131 13.07 -4.81 3.23
C ALA A 131 12.85 -6.26 3.67
N GLY A 132 12.95 -7.20 2.73
CA GLY A 132 12.75 -8.62 2.97
C GLY A 132 11.32 -9.02 3.37
N ARG A 133 10.33 -8.14 3.19
CA ARG A 133 8.91 -8.41 3.47
C ARG A 133 8.05 -8.23 2.22
N ILE A 134 6.87 -8.81 2.23
CA ILE A 134 5.83 -8.56 1.21
C ILE A 134 4.86 -7.52 1.78
N PRO A 135 4.82 -6.30 1.22
CA PRO A 135 3.80 -5.33 1.56
C PRO A 135 2.40 -5.84 1.24
N VAL A 136 1.46 -5.59 2.15
CA VAL A 136 0.05 -5.91 2.03
C VAL A 136 -0.75 -4.63 2.13
N VAL A 137 -1.57 -4.35 1.14
CA VAL A 137 -2.33 -3.10 1.00
C VAL A 137 -3.80 -3.36 0.71
N HIS A 138 -4.61 -2.31 0.79
CA HIS A 138 -5.99 -2.35 0.33
C HIS A 138 -6.23 -1.29 -0.75
N TYR A 139 -6.03 -1.67 -2.01
CA TYR A 139 -6.04 -0.85 -3.23
C TYR A 139 -4.64 -0.35 -3.61
N ARG A 140 -3.85 -1.27 -4.17
CA ARG A 140 -2.42 -1.10 -4.53
C ARG A 140 -2.05 0.13 -5.35
N ASP A 141 -3.02 0.73 -6.07
CA ASP A 141 -2.71 1.84 -6.97
C ASP A 141 -2.33 3.12 -6.19
N ILE A 142 -2.81 3.25 -4.94
CA ILE A 142 -2.42 4.34 -4.06
C ILE A 142 -0.96 4.15 -3.63
N GLU A 143 -0.64 3.06 -2.93
CA GLU A 143 0.68 2.89 -2.32
C GLU A 143 1.80 2.82 -3.35
N ARG A 144 1.56 2.11 -4.47
CA ARG A 144 2.55 2.01 -5.54
C ARG A 144 2.84 3.34 -6.20
N ARG A 145 1.78 4.05 -6.65
CA ARG A 145 1.97 5.29 -7.40
C ARG A 145 2.49 6.40 -6.53
N PHE A 146 1.91 6.59 -5.35
CA PHE A 146 2.32 7.67 -4.46
C PHE A 146 3.75 7.51 -3.96
N LEU A 147 4.18 6.30 -3.60
CA LEU A 147 5.56 6.07 -3.18
C LEU A 147 6.55 6.23 -4.33
N ASP A 148 6.23 5.69 -5.51
CA ASP A 148 7.07 5.84 -6.71
C ASP A 148 7.26 7.31 -7.08
N VAL A 149 6.16 8.09 -7.17
CA VAL A 149 6.21 9.52 -7.49
C VAL A 149 6.93 10.32 -6.40
N ALA A 150 6.66 10.02 -5.13
CA ALA A 150 7.33 10.70 -4.02
C ALA A 150 8.85 10.52 -4.07
N LEU A 151 9.34 9.31 -4.34
CA LEU A 151 10.77 9.03 -4.43
C LEU A 151 11.38 9.66 -5.70
N ARG A 152 10.71 9.58 -6.84
CA ARG A 152 11.18 10.29 -8.06
C ARG A 152 11.39 11.77 -7.80
N ASN A 153 10.48 12.40 -7.08
CA ASN A 153 10.54 13.83 -6.77
C ASN A 153 11.60 14.19 -5.71
N ARG A 154 12.14 13.22 -4.95
CA ARG A 154 13.09 13.46 -3.86
C ARG A 154 14.51 13.02 -4.22
N ILE A 155 14.64 11.82 -4.72
CA ILE A 155 15.94 11.17 -5.00
C ILE A 155 16.16 10.91 -6.49
N GLY A 156 15.25 11.39 -7.37
CA GLY A 156 15.35 11.21 -8.82
C GLY A 156 15.08 9.79 -9.32
N GLN A 157 14.74 8.87 -8.44
CA GLN A 157 14.46 7.46 -8.76
C GLN A 157 13.18 6.98 -8.11
N GLY A 158 12.36 6.22 -8.86
CA GLY A 158 11.18 5.57 -8.33
C GLY A 158 11.49 4.24 -7.65
N ILE A 159 10.46 3.63 -7.05
CA ILE A 159 10.55 2.34 -6.39
C ILE A 159 9.58 1.33 -6.98
N ARG A 160 10.00 0.06 -7.04
CA ARG A 160 9.16 -1.07 -7.43
C ARG A 160 9.34 -2.24 -6.47
N PHE A 161 8.24 -2.86 -6.09
CA PHE A 161 8.24 -4.03 -5.21
C PHE A 161 6.97 -4.86 -5.44
N PRO A 162 7.02 -6.19 -5.15
CA PRO A 162 5.81 -7.02 -5.11
C PRO A 162 4.93 -6.60 -3.94
N LEU A 163 3.63 -6.82 -4.06
CA LEU A 163 2.70 -6.62 -2.95
C LEU A 163 1.47 -7.51 -3.10
N LEU A 164 0.78 -7.74 -2.00
CA LEU A 164 -0.55 -8.34 -1.95
C LEU A 164 -1.61 -7.26 -1.78
N ASP A 165 -2.69 -7.37 -2.55
CA ASP A 165 -3.79 -6.41 -2.53
C ASP A 165 -5.07 -7.10 -2.06
N THR A 166 -5.47 -6.82 -0.83
CA THR A 166 -6.68 -7.41 -0.21
C THR A 166 -7.96 -7.02 -0.94
N MET A 167 -8.02 -5.85 -1.59
CA MET A 167 -9.15 -5.48 -2.45
C MET A 167 -9.21 -6.33 -3.72
N ALA A 168 -8.06 -6.66 -4.31
CA ALA A 168 -7.99 -7.53 -5.47
C ALA A 168 -8.41 -8.98 -5.10
N ILE A 169 -8.01 -9.45 -3.91
CA ILE A 169 -8.46 -10.74 -3.36
C ILE A 169 -9.99 -10.72 -3.20
N GLU A 170 -10.57 -9.70 -2.55
CA GLU A 170 -12.03 -9.56 -2.43
C GLU A 170 -12.73 -9.54 -3.79
N ALA A 171 -12.13 -8.88 -4.76
CA ALA A 171 -12.67 -8.84 -6.11
C ALA A 171 -12.69 -10.22 -6.78
N HIS A 172 -11.68 -11.05 -6.52
CA HIS A 172 -11.58 -12.42 -7.00
C HIS A 172 -12.58 -13.35 -6.29
N LEU A 173 -12.68 -13.24 -4.97
CA LEU A 173 -13.61 -14.04 -4.16
C LEU A 173 -15.09 -13.70 -4.41
N ASN A 174 -15.37 -12.50 -4.91
CA ASN A 174 -16.72 -12.04 -5.24
C ASN A 174 -16.87 -11.68 -6.72
N PRO A 175 -16.82 -12.66 -7.65
CA PRO A 175 -16.90 -12.40 -9.09
C PRO A 175 -18.22 -11.74 -9.49
N ASP A 176 -19.32 -12.06 -8.81
CA ASP A 176 -20.65 -11.51 -9.05
C ASP A 176 -20.92 -10.15 -8.36
N ARG A 177 -19.88 -9.49 -7.85
CA ARG A 177 -20.02 -8.20 -7.14
C ARG A 177 -20.65 -7.10 -8.00
N ARG A 178 -20.54 -7.20 -9.30
CA ARG A 178 -21.20 -6.28 -10.23
C ARG A 178 -22.42 -6.97 -10.83
N PRO A 179 -23.63 -6.73 -10.31
CA PRO A 179 -24.83 -7.32 -10.84
C PRO A 179 -25.06 -6.90 -12.30
N SER A 180 -25.61 -7.82 -13.09
CA SER A 180 -26.00 -7.57 -14.48
C SER A 180 -27.02 -6.41 -14.56
N ARG A 181 -27.23 -5.85 -15.78
CA ARG A 181 -28.24 -4.80 -16.00
C ARG A 181 -29.63 -5.20 -15.49
N TRP A 182 -30.05 -6.46 -15.73
CA TRP A 182 -31.31 -7.01 -15.27
C TRP A 182 -31.39 -7.12 -13.75
N GLN A 183 -30.33 -7.61 -13.12
CA GLN A 183 -30.25 -7.71 -11.66
C GLN A 183 -30.31 -6.33 -10.97
N ARG A 184 -29.69 -5.31 -11.59
CA ARG A 184 -29.79 -3.91 -11.13
C ARG A 184 -31.19 -3.36 -11.24
N LEU A 185 -31.89 -3.67 -12.34
CA LEU A 185 -33.29 -3.27 -12.54
C LEU A 185 -34.20 -3.91 -11.46
N MET A 186 -33.86 -5.12 -11.01
CA MET A 186 -34.54 -5.83 -9.91
C MET A 186 -34.05 -5.40 -8.51
N GLY A 187 -33.28 -4.31 -8.40
CA GLY A 187 -32.84 -3.74 -7.11
C GLY A 187 -31.59 -4.39 -6.51
N LYS A 188 -30.90 -5.33 -7.21
CA LYS A 188 -29.67 -5.91 -6.67
C LYS A 188 -28.55 -4.87 -6.70
N LYS A 189 -28.03 -4.55 -5.52
CA LYS A 189 -26.92 -3.58 -5.35
C LYS A 189 -25.56 -4.26 -5.58
N PRO A 190 -24.54 -3.54 -6.09
CA PRO A 190 -23.18 -4.03 -6.13
C PRO A 190 -22.67 -4.36 -4.73
N VAL A 191 -21.88 -5.42 -4.61
CA VAL A 191 -21.16 -5.74 -3.37
C VAL A 191 -19.95 -4.81 -3.30
N SER A 192 -19.88 -4.01 -2.24
CA SER A 192 -18.72 -3.15 -1.97
C SER A 192 -17.52 -4.00 -1.55
N ILE A 193 -16.34 -3.66 -2.07
CA ILE A 193 -15.05 -4.26 -1.72
C ILE A 193 -14.13 -3.26 -1.02
N ARG A 194 -14.67 -2.16 -0.49
CA ARG A 194 -13.93 -1.22 0.36
C ARG A 194 -13.52 -1.89 1.67
N LEU A 195 -12.45 -1.41 2.28
CA LEU A 195 -11.85 -2.02 3.49
C LEU A 195 -12.90 -2.30 4.58
N ALA A 196 -13.66 -1.31 5.00
CA ALA A 196 -14.67 -1.46 6.04
C ALA A 196 -15.76 -2.50 5.70
N ASP A 197 -16.27 -2.48 4.44
CA ASP A 197 -17.30 -3.40 3.98
C ASP A 197 -16.76 -4.84 3.82
N SER A 198 -15.51 -4.97 3.38
CA SER A 198 -14.82 -6.26 3.31
C SER A 198 -14.65 -6.86 4.70
N ARG A 199 -14.14 -6.07 5.65
CA ARG A 199 -13.97 -6.48 7.05
C ARG A 199 -15.29 -6.93 7.70
N LEU A 200 -16.38 -6.22 7.43
CA LEU A 200 -17.70 -6.57 7.95
C LEU A 200 -18.17 -7.98 7.50
N ARG A 201 -17.83 -8.39 6.27
CA ARG A 201 -18.15 -9.75 5.76
C ARG A 201 -17.46 -10.87 6.52
N TYR A 202 -16.28 -10.59 7.08
CA TYR A 202 -15.54 -11.53 7.93
C TYR A 202 -15.80 -11.32 9.43
N HIS A 203 -16.81 -10.54 9.79
CA HIS A 203 -17.16 -10.24 11.19
C HIS A 203 -16.01 -9.62 12.01
N LEU A 204 -15.10 -8.92 11.33
CA LEU A 204 -14.00 -8.21 11.99
C LEU A 204 -14.50 -6.92 12.67
N PRO A 205 -13.86 -6.48 13.76
CA PRO A 205 -14.23 -5.26 14.46
C PRO A 205 -14.26 -4.03 13.55
N HIS A 206 -15.18 -3.11 13.81
CA HIS A 206 -15.21 -1.82 13.12
C HIS A 206 -14.13 -0.89 13.70
N TYR A 207 -13.34 -0.28 12.82
CA TYR A 207 -12.39 0.77 13.16
C TYR A 207 -12.84 2.11 12.58
N ALA A 208 -12.53 3.20 13.29
CA ALA A 208 -12.66 4.52 12.70
C ALA A 208 -11.58 4.63 11.60
N GLY A 209 -11.99 4.68 10.35
CA GLY A 209 -11.10 4.78 9.20
C GLY A 209 -10.39 6.14 9.09
N HIS A 210 -9.54 6.26 8.07
CA HIS A 210 -8.76 7.46 7.74
C HIS A 210 -7.66 7.79 8.76
N ASN A 211 -7.03 6.74 9.28
CA ASN A 211 -5.75 6.81 9.98
C ASN A 211 -4.85 5.72 9.42
N ALA A 212 -3.76 6.09 8.79
CA ALA A 212 -2.90 5.18 8.05
C ALA A 212 -2.45 3.95 8.89
N LEU A 213 -2.12 4.13 10.17
CA LEU A 213 -1.74 2.99 11.00
C LEU A 213 -2.92 2.08 11.32
N ILE A 214 -4.08 2.63 11.63
CA ILE A 214 -5.29 1.84 11.91
C ILE A 214 -5.75 1.10 10.66
N ASP A 215 -5.69 1.74 9.49
CA ASP A 215 -6.09 1.12 8.22
C ASP A 215 -5.07 0.06 7.75
N ALA A 216 -3.76 0.23 8.06
CA ALA A 216 -2.77 -0.82 7.89
C ALA A 216 -3.05 -2.05 8.79
N ILE A 217 -3.36 -1.85 10.08
CA ILE A 217 -3.77 -2.94 10.99
C ILE A 217 -5.04 -3.62 10.47
N ALA A 218 -6.03 -2.83 10.06
CA ALA A 218 -7.29 -3.31 9.48
C ALA A 218 -7.04 -4.18 8.23
N THR A 219 -6.08 -3.80 7.41
CA THR A 219 -5.67 -4.54 6.19
C THR A 219 -4.97 -5.86 6.54
N ALA A 220 -4.09 -5.87 7.57
CA ALA A 220 -3.46 -7.10 8.06
C ALA A 220 -4.49 -8.13 8.55
N GLU A 221 -5.43 -7.69 9.40
CA GLU A 221 -6.51 -8.55 9.90
C GLU A 221 -7.42 -9.05 8.76
N LEU A 222 -7.69 -8.20 7.76
CA LEU A 222 -8.48 -8.61 6.60
C LEU A 222 -7.79 -9.72 5.81
N LEU A 223 -6.47 -9.60 5.53
CA LEU A 223 -5.73 -10.66 4.85
C LEU A 223 -5.77 -11.96 5.64
N GLN A 224 -5.52 -11.91 6.97
CA GLN A 224 -5.59 -13.10 7.82
C GLN A 224 -6.97 -13.77 7.73
N ALA A 225 -8.05 -12.98 7.74
CA ALA A 225 -9.40 -13.50 7.61
C ALA A 225 -9.67 -14.09 6.23
N GLN A 226 -9.25 -13.42 5.15
CA GLN A 226 -9.40 -13.90 3.78
C GLN A 226 -8.73 -15.27 3.59
N ILE A 227 -7.47 -15.40 4.04
CA ILE A 227 -6.72 -16.65 3.91
C ILE A 227 -7.36 -17.77 4.73
N ARG A 228 -7.73 -17.52 6.00
CA ARG A 228 -8.33 -18.54 6.87
C ARG A 228 -9.72 -19.00 6.42
N HIS A 229 -10.46 -18.15 5.71
CA HIS A 229 -11.81 -18.48 5.24
C HIS A 229 -11.85 -19.22 3.90
N HIS A 230 -10.84 -19.03 3.05
CA HIS A 230 -10.93 -19.45 1.65
C HIS A 230 -9.80 -20.37 1.19
N PHE A 231 -8.77 -20.51 2.00
CA PHE A 231 -7.59 -21.32 1.67
C PHE A 231 -7.16 -22.19 2.85
#